data_fa986f45c5c7670195b8522c673eaf71
#
_entry.id   fa986f45c5c7670195b8522c673eaf71
#
_cell.length_a   1.000
_cell.length_b   1.000
_cell.length_c   1.000
_cell.angle_alpha   90.00
_cell.angle_beta   90.00
_cell.angle_gamma   90.00
#
_symmetry.space_group_name_H-M   'P 1'
#
loop_
_entity.id
_entity.type
_entity.pdbx_description
1 polymer ?
#
loop_
_entity_poly.entity_id
_entity_poly.type
_entity_poly.pdbx_seq_one_letter_code
_entity_poly.pdbx_strand_id
1 'polypeptide(L)'
;MAEPDPTRKPNIKVGVEWVTVDVVSEPFVVMSIRGYAPVVDIKAPEGEFILYISSKSISEGLDPLVRANGGKFAGLKLRLRKETDDRMAPYMVEKA
;
A
#
# COMPACT_ATOMS: atom_id res chain seq x y z
N MET A 1 -22.30 -0.98 -12.69
CA MET A 1 -20.91 -0.87 -12.20
C MET A 1 -20.60 0.60 -11.99
N ALA A 2 -20.13 0.93 -10.80
CA ALA A 2 -19.77 2.32 -10.53
C ALA A 2 -18.53 2.70 -11.35
N GLU A 3 -18.59 3.89 -11.96
CA GLU A 3 -17.40 4.42 -12.63
C GLU A 3 -16.32 4.71 -11.61
N PRO A 4 -15.04 4.50 -11.98
CA PRO A 4 -13.98 4.89 -11.07
C PRO A 4 -14.00 6.39 -10.82
N ASP A 5 -13.78 6.77 -9.59
CA ASP A 5 -13.68 8.18 -9.22
C ASP A 5 -12.50 8.80 -9.99
N PRO A 6 -12.74 9.85 -10.80
CA PRO A 6 -11.66 10.45 -11.59
C PRO A 6 -10.56 11.09 -10.72
N THR A 7 -10.85 11.36 -9.44
CA THR A 7 -9.85 11.87 -8.51
C THR A 7 -9.09 10.76 -7.80
N ARG A 8 -9.50 9.51 -7.98
CA ARG A 8 -8.88 8.37 -7.34
C ARG A 8 -7.52 8.07 -8.00
N LYS A 9 -6.50 7.96 -7.17
CA LYS A 9 -5.17 7.61 -7.63
C LYS A 9 -5.10 6.13 -8.04
N PRO A 10 -4.23 5.78 -8.99
CA PRO A 10 -4.08 4.38 -9.39
C PRO A 10 -3.42 3.56 -8.29
N ASN A 11 -3.65 2.25 -8.34
CA ASN A 11 -2.97 1.32 -7.45
C ASN A 11 -1.50 1.23 -7.83
N ILE A 12 -0.62 1.16 -6.83
CA ILE A 12 0.79 0.91 -7.10
C ILE A 12 0.98 -0.52 -7.58
N LYS A 13 1.84 -0.68 -8.56
CA LYS A 13 2.24 -2.00 -9.05
C LYS A 13 3.55 -2.39 -8.37
N VAL A 14 3.52 -3.50 -7.66
CA VAL A 14 4.68 -4.03 -6.94
C VAL A 14 5.11 -5.32 -7.60
N GLY A 15 6.35 -5.36 -8.04
CA GLY A 15 6.98 -6.55 -8.61
C GLY A 15 7.99 -7.16 -7.64
N VAL A 16 8.95 -7.90 -8.19
CA VAL A 16 10.00 -8.55 -7.38
C VAL A 16 11.12 -7.60 -6.97
N GLU A 17 11.17 -6.41 -7.55
CA GLU A 17 12.15 -5.41 -7.19
C GLU A 17 11.59 -4.51 -6.10
N TRP A 18 12.48 -4.04 -5.20
CA TRP A 18 12.09 -3.12 -4.14
C TRP A 18 11.60 -1.80 -4.72
N VAL A 19 10.45 -1.35 -4.23
CA VAL A 19 9.90 -0.03 -4.52
C VAL A 19 9.84 0.74 -3.21
N THR A 20 10.50 1.89 -3.15
CA THR A 20 10.47 2.76 -1.96
C THR A 20 9.31 3.73 -2.11
N VAL A 21 8.49 3.81 -1.06
CA VAL A 21 7.32 4.70 -1.06
C VAL A 21 7.23 5.44 0.28
N ASP A 22 6.63 6.62 0.23
CA ASP A 22 6.27 7.38 1.42
C ASP A 22 4.77 7.28 1.63
N VAL A 23 4.35 6.90 2.83
CA VAL A 23 2.93 6.89 3.19
C VAL A 23 2.56 8.32 3.59
N VAL A 24 1.60 8.90 2.91
CA VAL A 24 1.25 10.31 3.09
C VAL A 24 -0.12 10.55 3.72
N SER A 25 -0.86 9.48 4.02
CA SER A 25 -2.17 9.60 4.66
C SER A 25 -2.42 8.48 5.65
N GLU A 26 -3.40 8.70 6.54
CA GLU A 26 -3.97 7.63 7.34
C GLU A 26 -4.87 6.76 6.47
N PRO A 27 -5.21 5.54 6.91
CA PRO A 27 -6.07 4.66 6.12
C PRO A 27 -7.46 5.27 5.87
N PHE A 28 -7.98 5.04 4.68
CA PHE A 28 -9.35 5.37 4.32
C PHE A 28 -9.91 4.24 3.45
N VAL A 29 -11.21 4.25 3.26
CA VAL A 29 -11.91 3.16 2.59
C VAL A 29 -12.30 3.60 1.18
N VAL A 30 -12.02 2.73 0.21
CA VAL A 30 -12.45 2.92 -1.18
C VAL A 30 -13.36 1.76 -1.59
N MET A 31 -14.25 2.02 -2.55
CA MET A 31 -15.07 0.98 -3.14
C MET A 31 -14.27 0.27 -4.23
N SER A 32 -14.22 -1.05 -4.14
CA SER A 32 -13.60 -1.89 -5.16
C SER A 32 -14.63 -2.85 -5.73
N ILE A 33 -14.24 -3.63 -6.74
CA ILE A 33 -15.09 -4.66 -7.32
C ILE A 33 -15.58 -5.66 -6.27
N ARG A 34 -14.77 -5.90 -5.25
CA ARG A 34 -15.09 -6.87 -4.17
C ARG A 34 -15.74 -6.22 -2.95
N GLY A 35 -16.10 -4.94 -3.03
CA GLY A 35 -16.64 -4.19 -1.92
C GLY A 35 -15.67 -3.15 -1.41
N TYR A 36 -15.89 -2.69 -0.19
CA TYR A 36 -15.03 -1.67 0.42
C TYR A 36 -13.70 -2.26 0.88
N ALA A 37 -12.63 -1.52 0.65
CA ALA A 37 -11.29 -1.94 1.06
C ALA A 37 -10.51 -0.78 1.64
N PRO A 38 -9.71 -1.02 2.71
CA PRO A 38 -8.85 0.01 3.28
C PRO A 38 -7.62 0.24 2.41
N VAL A 39 -7.28 1.51 2.23
CA VAL A 39 -6.09 1.92 1.49
C VAL A 39 -5.41 3.09 2.19
N VAL A 40 -4.16 3.34 1.82
CA VAL A 40 -3.44 4.55 2.18
C VAL A 40 -2.90 5.21 0.91
N ASP A 41 -2.82 6.54 0.93
CA ASP A 41 -2.13 7.28 -0.12
C ASP A 41 -0.63 7.12 0.06
N ILE A 42 0.06 6.84 -1.03
CA ILE A 42 1.52 6.73 -1.03
C ILE A 42 2.09 7.57 -2.15
N LYS A 43 3.34 7.96 -1.97
CA LYS A 43 4.11 8.68 -2.97
C LYS A 43 5.34 7.85 -3.32
N ALA A 44 5.49 7.54 -4.59
CA ALA A 44 6.63 6.82 -5.14
C ALA A 44 7.39 7.74 -6.10
N PRO A 45 8.62 7.39 -6.51
CA PRO A 45 9.36 8.20 -7.49
C PRO A 45 8.61 8.44 -8.80
N GLU A 46 7.73 7.52 -9.16
CA GLU A 46 6.95 7.60 -10.40
C GLU A 46 5.67 8.43 -10.29
N GLY A 47 5.27 8.80 -9.08
CA GLY A 47 4.06 9.58 -8.86
C GLY A 47 3.32 9.18 -7.59
N GLU A 48 2.05 9.55 -7.54
CA GLU A 48 1.18 9.27 -6.40
C GLU A 48 0.28 8.08 -6.71
N PHE A 49 0.14 7.20 -5.72
CA PHE A 49 -0.63 5.96 -5.86
C PHE A 49 -1.40 5.69 -4.57
N ILE A 50 -2.27 4.67 -4.62
CA ILE A 50 -2.85 4.10 -3.40
C ILE A 50 -2.30 2.70 -3.20
N LEU A 51 -2.21 2.29 -1.94
CA LEU A 51 -1.77 0.95 -1.56
C LEU A 51 -2.89 0.29 -0.77
N TYR A 52 -3.38 -0.85 -1.24
CA TYR A 52 -4.35 -1.65 -0.49
C TYR A 52 -3.64 -2.32 0.67
N ILE A 53 -4.17 -2.11 1.88
CA ILE A 53 -3.60 -2.66 3.10
C ILE A 53 -4.41 -3.82 3.67
N SER A 54 -5.39 -4.31 2.92
CA SER A 54 -6.21 -5.46 3.31
C SER A 54 -5.49 -6.80 3.12
N SER A 55 -4.44 -6.84 2.33
CA SER A 55 -3.63 -8.05 2.17
C SER A 55 -2.97 -8.42 3.49
N LYS A 56 -3.06 -9.70 3.87
CA LYS A 56 -2.48 -10.19 5.12
C LYS A 56 -0.97 -9.92 5.20
N SER A 57 -0.23 -10.19 4.13
CA SER A 57 1.22 -10.00 4.12
C SER A 57 1.59 -8.52 4.27
N ILE A 58 0.86 -7.62 3.61
CA ILE A 58 1.10 -6.18 3.74
C ILE A 58 0.73 -5.70 5.14
N SER A 59 -0.43 -6.12 5.63
CA SER A 59 -0.91 -5.73 6.97
C SER A 59 0.06 -6.17 8.06
N GLU A 60 0.53 -7.41 8.01
CA GLU A 60 1.49 -7.93 8.99
C GLU A 60 2.83 -7.21 8.89
N GLY A 61 3.29 -6.89 7.69
CA GLY A 61 4.54 -6.15 7.49
C GLY A 61 4.45 -4.70 7.96
N LEU A 62 3.29 -4.07 7.82
CA LEU A 62 3.08 -2.69 8.25
C LEU A 62 2.93 -2.55 9.76
N ASP A 63 2.35 -3.53 10.43
CA ASP A 63 2.00 -3.42 11.85
C ASP A 63 3.17 -2.97 12.74
N PRO A 64 4.35 -3.60 12.71
CA PRO A 64 5.47 -3.14 13.55
C PRO A 64 5.97 -1.75 13.15
N LEU A 65 5.90 -1.38 11.88
CA LEU A 65 6.33 -0.07 11.41
C LEU A 65 5.38 1.03 11.89
N VAL A 66 4.09 0.76 11.83
CA VAL A 66 3.07 1.69 12.33
C VAL A 66 3.20 1.88 13.83
N ARG A 67 3.40 0.80 14.58
CA ARG A 67 3.61 0.87 16.03
C ARG A 67 4.84 1.71 16.38
N ALA A 68 5.93 1.54 15.64
CA ALA A 68 7.13 2.33 15.83
C ALA A 68 6.94 3.80 15.46
N ASN A 69 5.93 4.11 14.67
CA ASN A 69 5.59 5.47 14.23
C ASN A 69 4.47 6.10 15.07
N GLY A 70 4.30 5.66 16.30
CA GLY A 70 3.29 6.20 17.20
C GLY A 70 1.86 5.82 16.83
N GLY A 71 1.67 4.73 16.13
CA GLY A 71 0.36 4.26 15.69
C GLY A 71 -0.16 4.96 14.43
N LYS A 72 0.66 5.75 13.76
CA LYS A 72 0.27 6.50 12.57
C LYS A 72 0.87 5.91 11.30
N PHE A 73 0.12 5.96 10.21
CA PHE A 73 0.59 5.55 8.90
C PHE A 73 1.30 6.70 8.17
N ALA A 74 0.76 7.91 8.26
CA ALA A 74 1.35 9.07 7.59
C ALA A 74 2.77 9.34 8.11
N GLY A 75 3.68 9.60 7.21
CA GLY A 75 5.08 9.85 7.52
C GLY A 75 5.96 8.61 7.50
N LEU A 76 5.37 7.42 7.32
CA LEU A 76 6.17 6.21 7.14
C LEU A 76 6.88 6.22 5.80
N LYS A 77 8.14 5.83 5.81
CA LYS A 77 8.90 5.54 4.60
C LYS A 77 9.23 4.06 4.60
N LEU A 78 8.80 3.37 3.56
CA LEU A 78 8.95 1.94 3.49
C LEU A 78 9.25 1.48 2.07
N ARG A 79 9.66 0.23 1.96
CA ARG A 79 9.89 -0.39 0.67
C ARG A 79 9.11 -1.70 0.59
N LEU A 80 8.67 -2.00 -0.61
CA LEU A 80 7.80 -3.13 -0.90
C LEU A 80 8.36 -3.95 -2.06
N ARG A 81 8.15 -5.25 -2.01
CA ARG A 81 8.32 -6.11 -3.18
C ARG A 81 7.51 -7.39 -3.00
N LYS A 82 7.28 -8.12 -4.08
CA LYS A 82 6.79 -9.48 -4.01
C LYS A 82 7.95 -10.43 -3.69
N GLU A 83 7.69 -11.46 -2.94
CA GLU A 83 8.69 -12.47 -2.63
C GLU A 83 9.16 -13.20 -3.89
N THR A 84 8.22 -13.52 -4.79
CA THR A 84 8.50 -14.12 -6.09
C THR A 84 7.65 -13.46 -7.17
N ASP A 85 7.87 -13.83 -8.43
CA ASP A 85 7.11 -13.31 -9.56
C ASP A 85 5.72 -13.94 -9.71
N ASP A 86 5.34 -14.85 -8.82
CA ASP A 86 4.03 -15.46 -8.79
C ASP A 86 2.99 -14.41 -8.37
N ARG A 87 1.87 -14.32 -9.11
CA ARG A 87 0.79 -13.38 -8.78
C ARG A 87 0.19 -13.61 -7.39
N MET A 88 0.33 -14.80 -6.85
CA MET A 88 -0.16 -15.17 -5.50
C MET A 88 0.92 -15.05 -4.44
N ALA A 89 2.12 -14.61 -4.81
CA ALA A 89 3.21 -14.48 -3.86
C ALA A 89 2.90 -13.42 -2.78
N PRO A 90 3.32 -13.66 -1.54
CA PRO A 90 3.17 -12.66 -0.49
C PRO A 90 4.07 -11.45 -0.76
N TYR A 91 3.67 -10.32 -0.19
CA TYR A 91 4.46 -9.10 -0.26
C TYR A 91 5.44 -9.03 0.89
N MET A 92 6.59 -8.46 0.64
CA MET A 92 7.56 -8.15 1.68
C MET A 92 7.54 -6.64 1.91
N VAL A 93 7.45 -6.24 3.18
CA VAL A 93 7.40 -4.84 3.58
C VAL A 93 8.52 -4.59 4.59
N GLU A 94 9.34 -3.59 4.33
CA GLU A 94 10.42 -3.20 5.22
C GLU A 94 10.47 -1.70 5.38
N LYS A 95 11.04 -1.25 6.49
CA LYS A 95 11.35 0.16 6.67
C LYS A 95 12.45 0.57 5.68
N ALA A 96 12.20 1.63 4.96
CA ALA A 96 13.20 2.17 4.03
C ALA A 96 14.27 2.97 4.76
#